data_b68408aa39c4dcd53bfd6e0a6929d143
#
_entry.id   b68408aa39c4dcd53bfd6e0a6929d143
#
_cell.length_a   1.000
_cell.length_b   1.000
_cell.length_c   1.000
_cell.angle_alpha   90.00
_cell.angle_beta   90.00
_cell.angle_gamma   90.00
#
_symmetry.space_group_name_H-M   'P 1'
#
loop_
_entity.id
_entity.type
_entity.pdbx_description
1 polymer ?
#
loop_
_entity_poly.entity_id
_entity_poly.type
_entity_poly.pdbx_seq_one_letter_code
_entity_poly.pdbx_strand_id
1 'polypeptide(L)'
;TGIGISQKYIPHIFEAFTREKNSSESGIMGTGLGLRIVKSFVDLMDGSVIVQSEPGKGSSFIVEIPCRIVSEEERIDQAEQSMPENFLKCKRILLVEDNELNVEIARTILQDVQAEVEVAADGAIAVAMLQKAPVGYYDVILMDIQMPKMNGYQATEAIRKLPDERAQVPIIAMTANAFEEDRQAAFAAGMDDYLAKPIEIDKLLRKIVKVLEKK
;
A
#
# COMPACT_ATOMS: atom_id res chain seq x y z
N THR A 1 26.84 0.11 20.24
CA THR A 1 27.94 -0.88 20.21
C THR A 1 28.09 -1.44 18.80
N GLY A 2 29.13 -1.05 18.08
CA GLY A 2 29.39 -1.50 16.71
C GLY A 2 30.85 -1.20 16.33
N ILE A 3 31.26 -1.66 15.13
CA ILE A 3 32.63 -1.51 14.64
C ILE A 3 33.02 -0.04 14.38
N GLY A 4 32.04 0.87 14.24
CA GLY A 4 32.25 2.25 13.88
C GLY A 4 32.71 2.43 12.43
N ILE A 5 32.97 3.69 12.04
CA ILE A 5 33.39 4.11 10.71
C ILE A 5 34.60 5.03 10.87
N SER A 6 35.63 4.88 10.07
CA SER A 6 36.78 5.74 10.17
C SER A 6 36.48 7.17 9.72
N GLN A 7 37.09 8.16 10.37
CA GLN A 7 36.92 9.58 10.04
C GLN A 7 37.22 9.90 8.57
N LYS A 8 38.17 9.16 7.97
CA LYS A 8 38.53 9.29 6.56
C LYS A 8 37.44 8.80 5.59
N TYR A 9 36.59 7.84 6.04
CA TYR A 9 35.57 7.25 5.20
C TYR A 9 34.21 7.94 5.34
N ILE A 10 33.92 8.64 6.45
CA ILE A 10 32.67 9.36 6.67
C ILE A 10 32.23 10.22 5.48
N PRO A 11 33.12 11.02 4.83
CA PRO A 11 32.70 11.82 3.67
C PRO A 11 32.22 11.01 2.46
N HIS A 12 32.60 9.74 2.37
CA HIS A 12 32.35 8.87 1.21
C HIS A 12 31.24 7.84 1.43
N ILE A 13 30.65 7.77 2.64
CA ILE A 13 29.68 6.70 2.97
C ILE A 13 28.37 6.75 2.16
N PHE A 14 28.05 7.91 1.59
CA PHE A 14 26.87 8.11 0.75
C PHE A 14 27.18 7.99 -0.76
N GLU A 15 28.42 7.70 -1.15
CA GLU A 15 28.77 7.44 -2.54
C GLU A 15 28.32 6.02 -2.93
N ALA A 16 27.84 5.88 -4.17
CA ALA A 16 27.36 4.58 -4.66
C ALA A 16 28.52 3.59 -4.81
N PHE A 17 28.26 2.33 -4.46
CA PHE A 17 29.21 1.21 -4.59
C PHE A 17 30.48 1.33 -3.73
N THR A 18 30.53 2.25 -2.78
CA THR A 18 31.67 2.40 -1.87
C THR A 18 31.50 1.52 -0.62
N ARG A 19 32.63 1.02 -0.11
CA ARG A 19 32.69 0.24 1.14
C ARG A 19 34.01 0.49 1.82
N GLU A 20 34.02 0.57 3.14
CA GLU A 20 35.26 0.62 3.89
C GLU A 20 35.96 -0.75 3.87
N LYS A 21 37.27 -0.79 3.63
CA LYS A 21 38.04 -2.04 3.42
C LYS A 21 37.94 -3.04 4.58
N ASN A 22 37.74 -2.57 5.79
CA ASN A 22 37.59 -3.43 7.00
C ASN A 22 36.29 -4.25 7.03
N SER A 23 35.29 -3.90 6.22
CA SER A 23 34.02 -4.67 6.12
C SER A 23 34.15 -5.90 5.23
N SER A 24 35.23 -6.03 4.47
CA SER A 24 35.48 -7.18 3.59
C SER A 24 35.86 -8.45 4.35
N GLU A 25 36.41 -8.32 5.55
CA GLU A 25 36.80 -9.45 6.40
C GLU A 25 35.65 -10.07 7.18
N SER A 26 34.52 -9.34 7.34
CA SER A 26 33.34 -9.82 8.10
C SER A 26 32.39 -10.73 7.33
N GLY A 27 32.67 -11.05 6.05
CA GLY A 27 31.84 -11.94 5.22
C GLY A 27 30.44 -11.39 4.88
N ILE A 28 30.12 -10.16 5.26
CA ILE A 28 28.82 -9.53 4.99
C ILE A 28 28.82 -8.99 3.55
N MET A 29 28.10 -9.65 2.65
CA MET A 29 27.90 -9.17 1.28
C MET A 29 26.88 -8.02 1.27
N GLY A 30 27.26 -6.88 0.69
CA GLY A 30 26.37 -5.72 0.48
C GLY A 30 26.78 -4.95 -0.77
N THR A 31 25.81 -4.40 -1.48
CA THR A 31 26.02 -3.70 -2.77
C THR A 31 26.63 -2.30 -2.63
N GLY A 32 26.73 -1.74 -1.42
CA GLY A 32 27.17 -0.36 -1.19
C GLY A 32 26.16 0.70 -1.68
N LEU A 33 24.90 0.33 -1.92
CA LEU A 33 23.84 1.24 -2.40
C LEU A 33 22.93 1.75 -1.29
N GLY A 34 22.80 1.04 -0.16
CA GLY A 34 21.81 1.35 0.87
C GLY A 34 21.86 2.79 1.39
N LEU A 35 23.01 3.26 1.83
CA LEU A 35 23.17 4.63 2.34
C LEU A 35 22.99 5.70 1.26
N ARG A 36 23.36 5.41 0.01
CA ARG A 36 23.10 6.30 -1.13
C ARG A 36 21.59 6.46 -1.36
N ILE A 37 20.82 5.36 -1.28
CA ILE A 37 19.37 5.39 -1.42
C ILE A 37 18.74 6.20 -0.28
N VAL A 38 19.15 5.96 0.96
CA VAL A 38 18.70 6.74 2.13
C VAL A 38 18.96 8.24 1.91
N LYS A 39 20.17 8.61 1.51
CA LYS A 39 20.53 10.01 1.25
C LYS A 39 19.63 10.62 0.16
N SER A 40 19.38 9.89 -0.93
CA SER A 40 18.53 10.37 -2.01
C SER A 40 17.08 10.61 -1.55
N PHE A 41 16.51 9.73 -0.72
CA PHE A 41 15.17 9.94 -0.16
C PHE A 41 15.10 11.13 0.80
N VAL A 42 16.12 11.29 1.65
CA VAL A 42 16.18 12.42 2.58
C VAL A 42 16.32 13.75 1.82
N ASP A 43 17.12 13.78 0.76
CA ASP A 43 17.28 14.96 -0.11
C ASP A 43 15.96 15.31 -0.85
N LEU A 44 15.21 14.29 -1.33
CA LEU A 44 13.89 14.48 -1.93
C LEU A 44 12.85 15.04 -0.97
N MET A 45 13.08 14.84 0.34
CA MET A 45 12.24 15.37 1.41
C MET A 45 12.74 16.71 1.97
N ASP A 46 13.69 17.37 1.29
CA ASP A 46 14.37 18.60 1.73
C ASP A 46 15.02 18.46 3.12
N GLY A 47 15.40 17.22 3.48
CA GLY A 47 15.98 16.87 4.76
C GLY A 47 17.51 16.85 4.78
N SER A 48 18.09 16.50 5.92
CA SER A 48 19.52 16.32 6.11
C SER A 48 19.87 15.03 6.83
N VAL A 49 21.06 14.46 6.55
CA VAL A 49 21.60 13.30 7.26
C VAL A 49 22.94 13.68 7.87
N ILE A 50 23.05 13.53 9.18
CA ILE A 50 24.27 13.74 9.95
C ILE A 50 24.79 12.38 10.45
N VAL A 51 26.09 12.14 10.31
CA VAL A 51 26.73 10.91 10.76
C VAL A 51 27.78 11.23 11.81
N GLN A 52 27.67 10.54 12.94
CA GLN A 52 28.64 10.58 14.03
C GLN A 52 29.13 9.15 14.27
N SER A 53 30.42 8.93 14.10
CA SER A 53 31.00 7.60 14.24
C SER A 53 32.42 7.64 14.76
N GLU A 54 32.77 6.63 15.56
CA GLU A 54 34.11 6.42 16.09
C GLU A 54 34.45 4.92 16.01
N PRO A 55 35.59 4.55 15.40
CA PRO A 55 36.02 3.16 15.32
C PRO A 55 36.02 2.48 16.69
N GLY A 56 35.40 1.30 16.76
CA GLY A 56 35.26 0.49 17.98
C GLY A 56 34.16 0.95 18.95
N LYS A 57 33.52 2.10 18.73
CA LYS A 57 32.40 2.59 19.55
C LYS A 57 31.05 2.51 18.86
N GLY A 58 31.04 2.48 17.53
CA GLY A 58 29.82 2.40 16.72
C GLY A 58 29.50 3.69 15.97
N SER A 59 28.31 3.75 15.39
CA SER A 59 27.84 4.85 14.54
C SER A 59 26.45 5.30 14.94
N SER A 60 26.20 6.61 14.86
CA SER A 60 24.89 7.24 14.96
C SER A 60 24.56 7.95 13.66
N PHE A 61 23.40 7.69 13.09
CA PHE A 61 22.84 8.36 11.94
C PHE A 61 21.65 9.17 12.40
N ILE A 62 21.70 10.48 12.21
CA ILE A 62 20.65 11.42 12.56
C ILE A 62 20.04 11.93 11.28
N VAL A 63 18.74 11.72 11.10
CA VAL A 63 17.98 12.19 9.94
C VAL A 63 17.03 13.30 10.42
N GLU A 64 17.14 14.46 9.79
CA GLU A 64 16.25 15.59 10.01
C GLU A 64 15.43 15.85 8.75
N ILE A 65 14.10 15.83 8.88
CA ILE A 65 13.17 16.05 7.76
C ILE A 65 12.22 17.17 8.17
N PRO A 66 12.08 18.24 7.35
CA PRO A 66 11.09 19.28 7.61
C PRO A 66 9.69 18.69 7.46
N CYS A 67 8.86 18.82 8.50
CA CYS A 67 7.49 18.36 8.50
C CYS A 67 6.55 19.54 8.75
N ARG A 68 5.46 19.63 7.99
CA ARG A 68 4.38 20.55 8.31
C ARG A 68 3.61 20.02 9.52
N ILE A 69 3.51 20.83 10.55
CA ILE A 69 2.64 20.51 11.69
C ILE A 69 1.20 20.81 11.25
N VAL A 70 0.37 19.80 11.25
CA VAL A 70 -1.08 19.94 11.01
C VAL A 70 -1.71 20.60 12.23
N SER A 71 -2.49 21.66 12.05
CA SER A 71 -3.21 22.31 13.16
C SER A 71 -4.26 21.39 13.77
N GLU A 72 -4.66 21.66 15.02
CA GLU A 72 -5.69 20.88 15.71
C GLU A 72 -7.04 20.94 14.96
N GLU A 73 -7.33 22.06 14.29
CA GLU A 73 -8.50 22.25 13.43
C GLU A 73 -8.43 21.35 12.17
N GLU A 74 -7.28 21.27 11.50
CA GLU A 74 -7.08 20.34 10.38
C GLU A 74 -7.10 18.87 10.81
N ARG A 75 -6.76 18.57 12.08
CA ARG A 75 -6.92 17.23 12.68
C ARG A 75 -8.39 16.91 12.96
N ILE A 76 -9.16 17.90 13.41
CA ILE A 76 -10.58 17.76 13.70
C ILE A 76 -11.35 17.55 12.39
N ASP A 77 -11.04 18.28 11.31
CA ASP A 77 -11.62 18.04 9.98
C ASP A 77 -11.30 16.65 9.41
N GLN A 78 -10.16 16.07 9.77
CA GLN A 78 -9.83 14.68 9.44
C GLN A 78 -10.47 13.67 10.41
N ALA A 79 -10.74 14.06 11.67
CA ALA A 79 -11.37 13.23 12.68
C ALA A 79 -12.90 13.31 12.67
N GLU A 80 -13.49 14.42 12.23
CA GLU A 80 -14.95 14.54 12.06
C GLU A 80 -15.50 13.71 10.89
N GLN A 81 -14.63 13.15 10.05
CA GLN A 81 -14.95 12.00 9.19
C GLN A 81 -14.70 10.67 9.93
N SER A 82 -15.00 10.61 11.23
CA SER A 82 -15.04 9.34 11.94
C SER A 82 -16.10 8.46 11.27
N MET A 83 -15.65 7.29 10.81
CA MET A 83 -16.59 6.33 10.22
C MET A 83 -17.73 6.08 11.21
N PRO A 84 -18.98 6.04 10.76
CA PRO A 84 -20.08 5.63 11.60
C PRO A 84 -19.74 4.28 12.23
N GLU A 85 -19.83 4.18 13.56
CA GLU A 85 -19.63 2.90 14.24
C GLU A 85 -20.53 1.85 13.57
N ASN A 86 -19.96 0.73 13.18
CA ASN A 86 -20.65 -0.39 12.53
C ASN A 86 -21.12 -0.16 11.07
N PHE A 87 -20.66 0.85 10.33
CA PHE A 87 -21.07 1.05 8.93
C PHE A 87 -20.78 -0.16 8.02
N LEU A 88 -19.68 -0.86 8.26
CA LEU A 88 -19.28 -2.04 7.49
C LEU A 88 -19.82 -3.36 8.06
N LYS A 89 -20.54 -3.31 9.17
CA LYS A 89 -21.12 -4.52 9.77
C LYS A 89 -22.06 -5.22 8.79
N CYS A 90 -21.85 -6.52 8.61
CA CYS A 90 -22.60 -7.36 7.67
C CYS A 90 -22.48 -6.95 6.19
N LYS A 91 -21.58 -6.03 5.83
CA LYS A 91 -21.27 -5.75 4.44
C LYS A 91 -20.46 -6.89 3.84
N ARG A 92 -20.88 -7.37 2.65
CA ARG A 92 -20.20 -8.45 1.95
C ARG A 92 -19.17 -7.90 0.97
N ILE A 93 -17.92 -8.22 1.22
CA ILE A 93 -16.77 -7.75 0.46
C ILE A 93 -16.15 -8.93 -0.28
N LEU A 94 -16.02 -8.80 -1.60
CA LEU A 94 -15.23 -9.73 -2.40
C LEU A 94 -13.81 -9.20 -2.49
N LEU A 95 -12.88 -9.89 -1.83
CA LEU A 95 -11.44 -9.59 -1.87
C LEU A 95 -10.79 -10.44 -2.97
N VAL A 96 -10.24 -9.78 -3.98
CA VAL A 96 -9.57 -10.44 -5.11
C VAL A 96 -8.07 -10.16 -5.03
N GLU A 97 -7.31 -11.18 -4.63
CA GLU A 97 -5.89 -11.09 -4.32
C GLU A 97 -5.26 -12.49 -4.44
N ASP A 98 -4.12 -12.60 -5.10
CA ASP A 98 -3.41 -13.88 -5.30
C ASP A 98 -2.36 -14.18 -4.21
N ASN A 99 -1.94 -13.18 -3.45
CA ASN A 99 -0.94 -13.33 -2.40
C ASN A 99 -1.61 -13.61 -1.04
N GLU A 100 -1.36 -14.81 -0.49
CA GLU A 100 -1.95 -15.26 0.76
C GLU A 100 -1.70 -14.32 1.96
N LEU A 101 -0.52 -13.70 2.03
CA LEU A 101 -0.19 -12.76 3.11
C LEU A 101 -1.04 -11.47 3.00
N ASN A 102 -1.20 -10.95 1.78
CA ASN A 102 -2.04 -9.76 1.55
C ASN A 102 -3.52 -10.07 1.86
N VAL A 103 -3.98 -11.29 1.48
CA VAL A 103 -5.33 -11.78 1.84
C VAL A 103 -5.52 -11.79 3.35
N GLU A 104 -4.58 -12.35 4.10
CA GLU A 104 -4.69 -12.44 5.56
C GLU A 104 -4.74 -11.06 6.22
N ILE A 105 -3.88 -10.13 5.78
CA ILE A 105 -3.86 -8.75 6.28
C ILE A 105 -5.20 -8.06 6.01
N ALA A 106 -5.66 -8.06 4.75
CA ALA A 106 -6.89 -7.39 4.38
C ALA A 106 -8.12 -8.02 5.06
N ARG A 107 -8.17 -9.36 5.15
CA ARG A 107 -9.23 -10.09 5.83
C ARG A 107 -9.31 -9.72 7.30
N THR A 108 -8.18 -9.70 8.02
CA THR A 108 -8.12 -9.33 9.44
C THR A 108 -8.69 -7.93 9.66
N ILE A 109 -8.23 -6.95 8.88
CA ILE A 109 -8.72 -5.57 8.96
C ILE A 109 -10.25 -5.48 8.78
N LEU A 110 -10.77 -6.18 7.77
CA LEU A 110 -12.19 -6.13 7.44
C LEU A 110 -13.06 -6.90 8.43
N GLN A 111 -12.57 -7.99 9.00
CA GLN A 111 -13.26 -8.74 10.05
C GLN A 111 -13.31 -7.99 11.37
N ASP A 112 -12.29 -7.21 11.71
CA ASP A 112 -12.30 -6.35 12.91
C ASP A 112 -13.45 -5.33 12.89
N VAL A 113 -13.87 -4.89 11.70
CA VAL A 113 -15.03 -4.02 11.49
C VAL A 113 -16.32 -4.80 11.19
N GLN A 114 -16.35 -6.11 11.45
CA GLN A 114 -17.48 -7.01 11.29
C GLN A 114 -18.04 -7.12 9.86
N ALA A 115 -17.20 -6.90 8.83
CA ALA A 115 -17.54 -7.20 7.45
C ALA A 115 -17.43 -8.69 7.14
N GLU A 116 -18.26 -9.18 6.21
CA GLU A 116 -18.17 -10.53 5.66
C GLU A 116 -17.25 -10.53 4.44
N VAL A 117 -16.18 -11.34 4.45
CA VAL A 117 -15.17 -11.36 3.40
C VAL A 117 -15.12 -12.70 2.70
N GLU A 118 -15.36 -12.69 1.40
CA GLU A 118 -15.08 -13.82 0.50
C GLU A 118 -13.85 -13.51 -0.35
N VAL A 119 -13.05 -14.53 -0.69
CA VAL A 119 -11.76 -14.37 -1.38
C VAL A 119 -11.79 -15.06 -2.73
N ALA A 120 -11.29 -14.37 -3.75
CA ALA A 120 -10.98 -14.90 -5.05
C ALA A 120 -9.47 -14.77 -5.32
N ALA A 121 -8.81 -15.86 -5.71
CA ALA A 121 -7.36 -15.89 -5.93
C ALA A 121 -6.92 -15.35 -7.30
N ASP A 122 -7.84 -15.01 -8.19
CA ASP A 122 -7.58 -14.35 -9.48
C ASP A 122 -8.85 -13.70 -10.04
N GLY A 123 -8.68 -12.86 -11.07
CA GLY A 123 -9.81 -12.16 -11.69
C GLY A 123 -10.86 -13.07 -12.32
N ALA A 124 -10.47 -14.23 -12.86
CA ALA A 124 -11.41 -15.16 -13.48
C ALA A 124 -12.32 -15.82 -12.43
N ILE A 125 -11.75 -16.15 -11.26
CA ILE A 125 -12.51 -16.66 -10.12
C ILE A 125 -13.48 -15.60 -9.62
N ALA A 126 -13.04 -14.34 -9.50
CA ALA A 126 -13.88 -13.24 -9.06
C ALA A 126 -15.09 -13.03 -9.98
N VAL A 127 -14.89 -13.02 -11.29
CA VAL A 127 -15.99 -12.94 -12.28
C VAL A 127 -16.95 -14.11 -12.12
N ALA A 128 -16.45 -15.34 -12.00
CA ALA A 128 -17.27 -16.52 -11.83
C ALA A 128 -18.06 -16.52 -10.51
N MET A 129 -17.47 -16.04 -9.41
CA MET A 129 -18.18 -15.89 -8.13
C MET A 129 -19.30 -14.88 -8.24
N LEU A 130 -19.03 -13.72 -8.84
CA LEU A 130 -20.05 -12.67 -9.03
C LEU A 130 -21.20 -13.14 -9.95
N GLN A 131 -20.89 -13.89 -11.02
CA GLN A 131 -21.93 -14.46 -11.91
C GLN A 131 -22.86 -15.46 -11.20
N LYS A 132 -22.33 -16.24 -10.27
CA LYS A 132 -23.11 -17.23 -9.50
C LYS A 132 -23.88 -16.62 -8.33
N ALA A 133 -23.39 -15.51 -7.78
CA ALA A 133 -24.01 -14.84 -6.65
C ALA A 133 -25.35 -14.19 -7.06
N PRO A 134 -26.34 -14.07 -6.15
CA PRO A 134 -27.52 -13.25 -6.38
C PRO A 134 -27.15 -11.79 -6.67
N VAL A 135 -28.01 -11.08 -7.39
CA VAL A 135 -27.87 -9.63 -7.58
C VAL A 135 -27.87 -8.92 -6.22
N GLY A 136 -26.92 -8.00 -6.02
CA GLY A 136 -26.75 -7.29 -4.77
C GLY A 136 -26.11 -8.10 -3.62
N TYR A 137 -25.58 -9.29 -3.91
CA TYR A 137 -24.94 -10.12 -2.89
C TYR A 137 -23.65 -9.50 -2.33
N TYR A 138 -22.79 -8.96 -3.21
CA TYR A 138 -21.60 -8.22 -2.80
C TYR A 138 -21.88 -6.72 -2.78
N ASP A 139 -21.48 -6.06 -1.70
CA ASP A 139 -21.58 -4.60 -1.53
C ASP A 139 -20.44 -3.88 -2.25
N VAL A 140 -19.23 -4.44 -2.20
CA VAL A 140 -18.00 -3.88 -2.82
C VAL A 140 -17.01 -4.98 -3.19
N ILE A 141 -16.19 -4.73 -4.21
CA ILE A 141 -15.06 -5.59 -4.61
C ILE A 141 -13.75 -4.83 -4.34
N LEU A 142 -12.82 -5.45 -3.64
CA LEU A 142 -11.43 -5.02 -3.53
C LEU A 142 -10.63 -5.85 -4.55
N MET A 143 -10.09 -5.20 -5.57
CA MET A 143 -9.52 -5.86 -6.73
C MET A 143 -8.03 -5.56 -6.85
N ASP A 144 -7.16 -6.57 -6.65
CA ASP A 144 -5.76 -6.42 -7.03
C ASP A 144 -5.64 -6.26 -8.56
N ILE A 145 -4.77 -5.35 -8.97
CA ILE A 145 -4.50 -5.12 -10.38
C ILE A 145 -3.59 -6.20 -10.94
N GLN A 146 -2.54 -6.58 -10.19
CA GLN A 146 -1.49 -7.48 -10.67
C GLN A 146 -1.71 -8.91 -10.20
N MET A 147 -2.45 -9.68 -10.98
CA MET A 147 -2.73 -11.10 -10.70
C MET A 147 -2.44 -11.97 -11.93
N PRO A 148 -2.09 -13.27 -11.71
CA PRO A 148 -1.92 -14.23 -12.80
C PRO A 148 -3.26 -14.53 -13.51
N LYS A 149 -3.19 -15.07 -14.72
CA LYS A 149 -4.30 -15.50 -15.61
C LYS A 149 -5.19 -14.35 -16.09
N MET A 150 -5.90 -13.69 -15.18
CA MET A 150 -6.75 -12.53 -15.46
C MET A 150 -6.43 -11.43 -14.47
N ASN A 151 -5.89 -10.31 -14.94
CA ASN A 151 -5.57 -9.16 -14.12
C ASN A 151 -6.83 -8.38 -13.71
N GLY A 152 -6.67 -7.43 -12.76
CA GLY A 152 -7.79 -6.67 -12.23
C GLY A 152 -8.53 -5.81 -13.24
N TYR A 153 -7.83 -5.27 -14.24
CA TYR A 153 -8.47 -4.49 -15.33
C TYR A 153 -9.39 -5.36 -16.17
N GLN A 154 -8.87 -6.52 -16.62
CA GLN A 154 -9.65 -7.48 -17.42
C GLN A 154 -10.86 -8.02 -16.66
N ALA A 155 -10.69 -8.31 -15.37
CA ALA A 155 -11.77 -8.74 -14.51
C ALA A 155 -12.85 -7.66 -14.37
N THR A 156 -12.44 -6.41 -14.17
CA THR A 156 -13.36 -5.27 -14.08
C THR A 156 -14.14 -5.06 -15.36
N GLU A 157 -13.46 -5.06 -16.51
CA GLU A 157 -14.15 -4.98 -17.81
C GLU A 157 -15.16 -6.11 -18.04
N ALA A 158 -14.83 -7.34 -17.62
CA ALA A 158 -15.74 -8.47 -17.69
C ALA A 158 -16.95 -8.29 -16.77
N ILE A 159 -16.75 -7.80 -15.54
CA ILE A 159 -17.82 -7.50 -14.59
C ILE A 159 -18.73 -6.39 -15.14
N ARG A 160 -18.18 -5.31 -15.69
CA ARG A 160 -18.96 -4.18 -16.24
C ARG A 160 -19.80 -4.57 -17.48
N LYS A 161 -19.49 -5.70 -18.12
CA LYS A 161 -20.27 -6.27 -19.24
C LYS A 161 -21.38 -7.22 -18.82
N LEU A 162 -21.58 -7.46 -17.51
CA LEU A 162 -22.69 -8.29 -17.03
C LEU A 162 -24.03 -7.64 -17.38
N PRO A 163 -25.08 -8.44 -17.64
CA PRO A 163 -26.34 -7.93 -18.19
C PRO A 163 -27.27 -7.31 -17.13
N ASP A 164 -26.89 -7.27 -15.88
CA ASP A 164 -27.74 -6.87 -14.76
C ASP A 164 -26.99 -5.95 -13.75
N GLU A 165 -27.61 -5.65 -12.63
CA GLU A 165 -27.09 -4.72 -11.59
C GLU A 165 -25.76 -5.18 -10.99
N ARG A 166 -25.34 -6.43 -11.16
CA ARG A 166 -24.00 -6.90 -10.75
C ARG A 166 -22.89 -6.11 -11.46
N ALA A 167 -23.15 -5.61 -12.67
CA ALA A 167 -22.25 -4.72 -13.39
C ALA A 167 -21.98 -3.39 -12.65
N GLN A 168 -22.82 -3.00 -11.71
CA GLN A 168 -22.75 -1.73 -10.97
C GLN A 168 -22.10 -1.88 -9.59
N VAL A 169 -21.66 -3.10 -9.21
CA VAL A 169 -20.97 -3.27 -7.92
C VAL A 169 -19.76 -2.37 -7.84
N PRO A 170 -19.57 -1.61 -6.75
CA PRO A 170 -18.39 -0.78 -6.58
C PRO A 170 -17.11 -1.62 -6.58
N ILE A 171 -16.09 -1.16 -7.29
CA ILE A 171 -14.78 -1.83 -7.41
C ILE A 171 -13.68 -0.85 -7.02
N ILE A 172 -12.92 -1.20 -5.98
CA ILE A 172 -11.74 -0.44 -5.55
C ILE A 172 -10.49 -1.20 -6.00
N ALA A 173 -9.67 -0.56 -6.83
CA ALA A 173 -8.38 -1.10 -7.23
C ALA A 173 -7.41 -1.17 -6.06
N MET A 174 -6.64 -2.24 -5.93
CA MET A 174 -5.47 -2.33 -5.07
C MET A 174 -4.22 -2.40 -5.95
N THR A 175 -3.28 -1.47 -5.79
CA THR A 175 -2.11 -1.37 -6.67
C THR A 175 -0.82 -1.21 -5.88
N ALA A 176 0.27 -1.83 -6.36
CA ALA A 176 1.60 -1.61 -5.82
C ALA A 176 2.15 -0.21 -6.14
N ASN A 177 1.65 0.45 -7.18
CA ASN A 177 2.09 1.75 -7.64
C ASN A 177 0.94 2.77 -7.53
N ALA A 178 1.23 3.94 -6.95
CA ALA A 178 0.28 5.04 -6.84
C ALA A 178 0.47 6.10 -7.93
N PHE A 179 1.05 5.72 -9.10
CA PHE A 179 1.27 6.66 -10.19
C PHE A 179 -0.04 7.06 -10.86
N GLU A 180 -0.07 8.27 -11.39
CA GLU A 180 -1.25 8.84 -12.05
C GLU A 180 -1.71 8.00 -13.24
N GLU A 181 -0.78 7.34 -13.96
CA GLU A 181 -1.07 6.46 -15.09
C GLU A 181 -1.86 5.22 -14.66
N ASP A 182 -1.49 4.58 -13.54
CA ASP A 182 -2.19 3.40 -13.00
C ASP A 182 -3.59 3.79 -12.52
N ARG A 183 -3.73 4.98 -11.94
CA ARG A 183 -5.02 5.52 -11.52
C ARG A 183 -5.95 5.74 -12.72
N GLN A 184 -5.45 6.37 -13.78
CA GLN A 184 -6.22 6.60 -15.00
C GLN A 184 -6.63 5.30 -15.66
N ALA A 185 -5.74 4.29 -15.70
CA ALA A 185 -6.04 2.97 -16.24
C ALA A 185 -7.14 2.25 -15.42
N ALA A 186 -7.12 2.35 -14.09
CA ALA A 186 -8.14 1.78 -13.23
C ALA A 186 -9.53 2.39 -13.51
N PHE A 187 -9.63 3.73 -13.58
CA PHE A 187 -10.88 4.40 -13.93
C PHE A 187 -11.33 4.11 -15.36
N ALA A 188 -10.41 4.02 -16.32
CA ALA A 188 -10.74 3.68 -17.71
C ALA A 188 -11.29 2.25 -17.84
N ALA A 189 -10.83 1.30 -17.01
CA ALA A 189 -11.39 -0.05 -16.93
C ALA A 189 -12.77 -0.11 -16.26
N GLY A 190 -13.21 0.98 -15.60
CA GLY A 190 -14.49 1.08 -14.92
C GLY A 190 -14.44 0.85 -13.40
N MET A 191 -13.28 0.98 -12.76
CA MET A 191 -13.17 0.96 -11.30
C MET A 191 -13.62 2.30 -10.70
N ASP A 192 -14.09 2.29 -9.44
CA ASP A 192 -14.72 3.45 -8.79
C ASP A 192 -13.75 4.24 -7.90
N ASP A 193 -12.73 3.58 -7.37
CA ASP A 193 -11.65 4.19 -6.58
C ASP A 193 -10.40 3.29 -6.63
N TYR A 194 -9.29 3.75 -6.04
CA TYR A 194 -8.05 3.00 -5.96
C TYR A 194 -7.40 3.12 -4.58
N LEU A 195 -6.60 2.12 -4.19
CA LEU A 195 -5.83 2.06 -2.95
C LEU A 195 -4.42 1.59 -3.26
N ALA A 196 -3.42 2.32 -2.80
CA ALA A 196 -2.02 1.91 -2.91
C ALA A 196 -1.68 0.86 -1.84
N LYS A 197 -0.91 -0.15 -2.21
CA LYS A 197 -0.25 -1.08 -1.28
C LYS A 197 1.07 -0.45 -0.77
N PRO A 198 1.46 -0.62 0.51
CA PRO A 198 0.83 -1.46 1.52
C PRO A 198 -0.51 -0.88 2.01
N ILE A 199 -1.45 -1.78 2.34
CA ILE A 199 -2.80 -1.41 2.76
C ILE A 199 -2.75 -0.71 4.12
N GLU A 200 -3.13 0.57 4.14
CA GLU A 200 -3.33 1.34 5.36
C GLU A 200 -4.80 1.22 5.80
N ILE A 201 -5.03 0.82 7.06
CA ILE A 201 -6.36 0.52 7.61
C ILE A 201 -7.33 1.67 7.38
N ASP A 202 -6.98 2.87 7.84
CA ASP A 202 -7.86 4.04 7.75
C ASP A 202 -8.20 4.42 6.32
N LYS A 203 -7.23 4.31 5.39
CA LYS A 203 -7.45 4.60 3.98
C LYS A 203 -8.38 3.59 3.33
N LEU A 204 -8.18 2.28 3.61
CA LEU A 204 -9.03 1.21 3.11
C LEU A 204 -10.48 1.44 3.54
N LEU A 205 -10.71 1.58 4.84
CA LEU A 205 -12.04 1.70 5.41
C LEU A 205 -12.78 2.95 4.90
N ARG A 206 -12.09 4.12 4.86
CA ARG A 206 -12.68 5.36 4.30
C ARG A 206 -13.06 5.22 2.84
N LYS A 207 -12.24 4.56 2.02
CA LYS A 207 -12.56 4.35 0.60
C LYS A 207 -13.76 3.44 0.39
N ILE A 208 -13.88 2.37 1.19
CA ILE A 208 -15.05 1.50 1.16
C ILE A 208 -16.32 2.29 1.51
N VAL A 209 -16.30 3.03 2.62
CA VAL A 209 -17.43 3.89 3.01
C VAL A 209 -17.81 4.84 1.89
N LYS A 210 -16.83 5.58 1.35
CA LYS A 210 -17.05 6.56 0.28
C LYS A 210 -17.70 5.99 -0.99
N VAL A 211 -17.33 4.78 -1.41
CA VAL A 211 -17.94 4.18 -2.60
C VAL A 211 -19.33 3.60 -2.31
N LEU A 212 -19.59 3.16 -1.08
CA LEU A 212 -20.89 2.66 -0.65
C LEU A 212 -21.93 3.78 -0.45
N GLU A 213 -21.49 4.98 -0.02
CA GLU A 213 -22.38 6.16 0.13
C GLU A 213 -22.79 6.79 -1.19
N LYS A 214 -22.08 6.53 -2.28
CA LYS A 214 -22.40 7.04 -3.63
C LYS A 214 -23.51 6.23 -4.33
N LYS A 215 -23.91 5.12 -3.76
CA LYS A 215 -24.89 4.19 -4.31
C LYS A 215 -26.27 4.47 -3.72
#